data_3524ce552d618957d4b3e7a2ff345446
#
_entry.id   3524ce552d618957d4b3e7a2ff345446
#
_cell.length_a   1.000
_cell.length_b   1.000
_cell.length_c   1.000
_cell.angle_alpha   90.00
_cell.angle_beta   90.00
_cell.angle_gamma   90.00
#
_symmetry.space_group_name_H-M   'P 1'
#
loop_
_entity.id
_entity.type
_entity.pdbx_description
1 polymer ?
#
loop_
_entity_poly.entity_id
_entity_poly.type
_entity_poly.pdbx_seq_one_letter_code
_entity_poly.pdbx_strand_id
1 'polypeptide(L)'
;EIRRQERELAAMRKRKAELDAIFAHLYGLTTEDLRYILDPEDVCGKGCINETFRVLKERELRELGEYRTKRLVMEAWNKFGFDN
;
A
#
# COMPACT_ATOMS: atom_id res chain seq x y z
N GLU A 1 10.92 19.28 17.38
CA GLU A 1 10.33 19.76 16.16
C GLU A 1 10.42 18.75 15.03
N ILE A 2 11.60 18.19 14.82
CA ILE A 2 11.80 17.15 13.81
C ILE A 2 10.92 15.95 14.10
N ARG A 3 10.83 15.51 15.35
CA ARG A 3 9.99 14.39 15.77
C ARG A 3 8.52 14.67 15.52
N ARG A 4 8.10 15.89 15.77
CA ARG A 4 6.70 16.29 15.52
C ARG A 4 6.37 16.24 14.06
N GLN A 5 7.27 16.73 13.19
CA GLN A 5 7.09 16.67 11.75
C GLN A 5 7.04 15.24 11.24
N GLU A 6 7.89 14.37 11.79
CA GLU A 6 7.90 12.96 11.43
C GLU A 6 6.60 12.27 11.81
N ARG A 7 6.05 12.59 12.99
CA ARG A 7 4.76 12.06 13.43
C ARG A 7 3.63 12.51 12.52
N GLU A 8 3.65 13.78 12.13
CA GLU A 8 2.63 14.34 11.24
C GLU A 8 2.69 13.68 9.87
N LEU A 9 3.89 13.48 9.33
CA LEU A 9 4.07 12.79 8.05
C LEU A 9 3.60 11.33 8.13
N ALA A 10 3.92 10.65 9.22
CA ALA A 10 3.47 9.27 9.42
C ALA A 10 1.95 9.19 9.50
N ALA A 11 1.32 10.14 10.20
CA ALA A 11 -0.13 10.20 10.30
C ALA A 11 -0.78 10.47 8.93
N MET A 12 -0.17 11.35 8.13
CA MET A 12 -0.67 11.64 6.79
C MET A 12 -0.58 10.42 5.87
N ARG A 13 0.54 9.67 5.94
CA ARG A 13 0.70 8.45 5.15
C ARG A 13 -0.33 7.41 5.53
N LYS A 14 -0.60 7.28 6.82
CA LYS A 14 -1.60 6.34 7.32
C LYS A 14 -3.00 6.71 6.83
N ARG A 15 -3.34 7.99 6.88
CA ARG A 15 -4.64 8.48 6.39
C ARG A 15 -4.79 8.23 4.89
N LYS A 16 -3.74 8.49 4.12
CA LYS A 16 -3.76 8.23 2.69
C LYS A 16 -3.99 6.76 2.41
N ALA A 17 -3.29 5.89 3.13
CA ALA A 17 -3.46 4.45 2.97
C ALA A 17 -4.87 4.00 3.32
N GLU A 18 -5.46 4.58 4.37
CA GLU A 18 -6.84 4.29 4.75
C GLU A 18 -7.82 4.73 3.66
N LEU A 19 -7.62 5.91 3.08
CA LEU A 19 -8.45 6.37 1.97
C LEU A 19 -8.31 5.48 0.75
N ASP A 20 -7.10 5.07 0.42
CA ASP A 20 -6.85 4.17 -0.70
C ASP A 20 -7.59 2.84 -0.51
N ALA A 21 -7.57 2.29 0.71
CA ALA A 21 -8.29 1.06 1.03
C ALA A 21 -9.81 1.25 0.88
N ILE A 22 -10.33 2.37 1.36
CA ILE A 22 -11.76 2.69 1.25
C ILE A 22 -12.18 2.81 -0.21
N PHE A 23 -11.40 3.52 -1.02
CA PHE A 23 -11.69 3.65 -2.46
C PHE A 23 -11.66 2.29 -3.15
N ALA A 24 -10.68 1.46 -2.84
CA ALA A 24 -10.60 0.12 -3.41
C ALA A 24 -11.86 -0.69 -3.08
N HIS A 25 -12.32 -0.59 -1.84
CA HIS A 25 -13.54 -1.27 -1.41
C HIS A 25 -14.77 -0.75 -2.15
N LEU A 26 -14.87 0.57 -2.32
CA LEU A 26 -15.97 1.20 -3.03
C LEU A 26 -16.03 0.80 -4.51
N TYR A 27 -14.87 0.54 -5.12
CA TYR A 27 -14.79 0.05 -6.50
C TYR A 27 -15.05 -1.44 -6.61
N GLY A 28 -15.30 -2.12 -5.51
CA GLY A 28 -15.61 -3.55 -5.52
C GLY A 28 -14.41 -4.46 -5.69
N LEU A 29 -13.21 -3.97 -5.38
CA LEU A 29 -12.00 -4.77 -5.48
C LEU A 29 -11.95 -5.82 -4.36
N THR A 30 -11.44 -7.01 -4.69
CA THR A 30 -11.15 -8.02 -3.68
C THR A 30 -9.77 -7.81 -3.08
N THR A 31 -9.47 -8.53 -2.00
CA THR A 31 -8.13 -8.51 -1.39
C THR A 31 -7.05 -8.86 -2.44
N GLU A 32 -7.33 -9.86 -3.25
CA GLU A 32 -6.40 -10.31 -4.29
C GLU A 32 -6.20 -9.24 -5.36
N ASP A 33 -7.29 -8.58 -5.78
CA ASP A 33 -7.22 -7.48 -6.74
C ASP A 33 -6.34 -6.35 -6.21
N LEU A 34 -6.51 -5.98 -4.94
CA LEU A 34 -5.74 -4.92 -4.33
C LEU A 34 -4.25 -5.30 -4.24
N ARG A 35 -3.96 -6.53 -3.84
CA ARG A 35 -2.58 -7.02 -3.80
C ARG A 35 -1.95 -7.01 -5.19
N TYR A 36 -2.69 -7.40 -6.21
CA TYR A 36 -2.21 -7.40 -7.58
C TYR A 36 -1.87 -5.98 -8.07
N ILE A 37 -2.73 -5.01 -7.76
CA ILE A 37 -2.50 -3.61 -8.14
C ILE A 37 -1.25 -3.06 -7.45
N LEU A 38 -1.11 -3.31 -6.16
CA LEU A 38 0.02 -2.80 -5.38
C LEU A 38 1.33 -3.52 -5.69
N ASP A 39 1.27 -4.83 -5.86
CA ASP A 39 2.46 -5.65 -6.06
C ASP A 39 2.11 -6.88 -6.89
N PRO A 40 2.11 -6.75 -8.24
CA PRO A 40 1.75 -7.87 -9.11
C PRO A 40 2.62 -9.11 -8.91
N GLU A 41 3.88 -8.93 -8.57
CA GLU A 41 4.79 -10.07 -8.35
C GLU A 41 4.36 -10.94 -7.18
N ASP A 42 3.69 -10.36 -6.19
CA ASP A 42 3.20 -11.09 -5.02
C ASP A 42 2.08 -12.07 -5.38
N VAL A 43 1.33 -11.78 -6.43
CA VAL A 43 0.18 -12.59 -6.85
C VAL A 43 0.51 -13.51 -8.00
N CYS A 44 1.18 -13.01 -9.04
CA CYS A 44 1.42 -13.81 -10.25
C CYS A 44 2.88 -14.15 -10.50
N GLY A 45 3.79 -13.78 -9.61
CA GLY A 45 5.19 -14.17 -9.68
C GLY A 45 6.08 -13.19 -10.45
N LYS A 46 7.35 -13.57 -10.57
CA LYS A 46 8.35 -12.72 -11.24
C LYS A 46 7.97 -12.47 -12.69
N GLY A 47 8.15 -11.26 -13.12
CA GLY A 47 7.83 -10.86 -14.49
C GLY A 47 6.51 -10.15 -14.62
N CYS A 48 5.63 -10.24 -13.63
CA CYS A 48 4.40 -9.45 -13.60
C CYS A 48 4.76 -8.06 -13.10
N ILE A 49 4.65 -7.07 -13.98
CA ILE A 49 5.09 -5.72 -13.68
C ILE A 49 3.91 -4.76 -13.76
N ASN A 50 3.77 -3.92 -12.74
CA ASN A 50 2.84 -2.80 -12.76
C ASN A 50 3.68 -1.52 -12.72
N GLU A 51 3.76 -0.82 -13.84
CA GLU A 51 4.57 0.39 -13.96
C GLU A 51 4.15 1.48 -12.97
N THR A 52 2.88 1.53 -12.61
CA THR A 52 2.36 2.56 -11.71
C THR A 52 3.05 2.53 -10.35
N PHE A 53 3.27 1.34 -9.79
CA PHE A 53 3.83 1.20 -8.45
C PHE A 53 5.27 0.69 -8.43
N ARG A 54 5.81 0.29 -9.59
CA ARG A 54 7.15 -0.30 -9.63
C ARG A 54 8.23 0.63 -9.08
N VAL A 55 8.24 1.88 -9.53
CA VAL A 55 9.25 2.86 -9.11
C VAL A 55 9.13 3.13 -7.62
N LEU A 56 7.90 3.28 -7.12
CA LEU A 56 7.65 3.49 -5.70
C LEU A 56 8.12 2.30 -4.87
N LYS A 57 7.80 1.09 -5.31
CA LYS A 57 8.21 -0.14 -4.62
C LYS A 57 9.74 -0.23 -4.55
N GLU A 58 10.42 -0.02 -5.67
CA GLU A 58 11.87 -0.10 -5.72
C GLU A 58 12.52 0.95 -4.80
N ARG A 59 11.98 2.17 -4.81
CA ARG A 59 12.49 3.23 -3.96
C ARG A 59 12.30 2.91 -2.49
N GLU A 60 11.12 2.44 -2.09
CA GLU A 60 10.85 2.12 -0.70
C GLU A 60 11.69 0.94 -0.22
N LEU A 61 11.86 -0.09 -1.03
CA LEU A 61 12.72 -1.21 -0.69
C LEU A 61 14.17 -0.76 -0.48
N ARG A 62 14.66 0.14 -1.34
CA ARG A 62 16.03 0.65 -1.24
C ARG A 62 16.22 1.55 -0.02
N GLU A 63 15.28 2.45 0.25
CA GLU A 63 15.43 3.45 1.31
C GLU A 63 14.96 2.95 2.69
N LEU A 64 13.96 2.09 2.72
CA LEU A 64 13.30 1.67 3.96
C LEU A 64 13.49 0.19 4.29
N GLY A 65 13.92 -0.61 3.32
CA GLY A 65 14.03 -2.05 3.48
C GLY A 65 12.70 -2.78 3.38
N GLU A 66 11.61 -2.07 3.09
CA GLU A 66 10.28 -2.67 2.91
C GLU A 66 9.43 -1.86 1.95
N TYR A 67 8.43 -2.48 1.36
CA TYR A 67 7.44 -1.79 0.55
C TYR A 67 6.34 -1.25 1.49
N ARG A 68 6.62 -0.10 2.10
CA ARG A 68 5.76 0.49 3.13
C ARG A 68 4.36 0.82 2.65
N THR A 69 4.22 1.37 1.44
CA THR A 69 2.91 1.74 0.89
C THR A 69 1.98 0.53 0.85
N LYS A 70 2.48 -0.62 0.36
CA LYS A 70 1.70 -1.86 0.36
C LYS A 70 1.30 -2.26 1.77
N ARG A 71 2.25 -2.24 2.69
CA ARG A 71 1.99 -2.62 4.08
C ARG A 71 0.89 -1.77 4.70
N LEU A 72 0.98 -0.45 4.55
CA LEU A 72 0.01 0.46 5.14
C LEU A 72 -1.39 0.29 4.54
N VAL A 73 -1.48 0.15 3.22
CA VAL A 73 -2.77 -0.06 2.55
C VAL A 73 -3.39 -1.38 2.96
N MET A 74 -2.60 -2.45 3.01
CA MET A 74 -3.11 -3.77 3.41
C MET A 74 -3.50 -3.80 4.88
N GLU A 75 -2.77 -3.11 5.75
CA GLU A 75 -3.15 -2.99 7.15
C GLU A 75 -4.50 -2.28 7.29
N ALA A 76 -4.70 -1.19 6.55
CA ALA A 76 -5.97 -0.46 6.57
C ALA A 76 -7.10 -1.33 6.04
N TRP A 77 -6.86 -2.06 4.96
CA TRP A 77 -7.83 -2.98 4.37
C TRP A 77 -8.29 -4.01 5.40
N ASN A 78 -7.34 -4.62 6.10
CA ASN A 78 -7.66 -5.62 7.12
C ASN A 78 -8.35 -4.97 8.33
N LYS A 79 -7.91 -3.80 8.73
CA LYS A 79 -8.49 -3.06 9.86
C LYS A 79 -9.97 -2.76 9.64
N PHE A 80 -10.35 -2.42 8.41
CA PHE A 80 -11.74 -2.14 8.07
C PHE A 80 -12.57 -3.39 7.79
N GLY A 81 -11.95 -4.57 7.79
CA GLY A 81 -12.65 -5.82 7.53
C GLY A 81 -13.01 -6.05 6.07
N PHE A 82 -12.29 -5.42 5.16
CA PHE A 82 -12.56 -5.54 3.72
C PHE A 82 -12.01 -6.82 3.10
N ASP A 83 -11.26 -7.59 3.85
CA ASP A 83 -10.60 -8.81 3.40
C ASP A 83 -11.49 -10.04 3.40
N ASN A 84 -12.76 -9.87 3.65
CA ASN A 84 -13.74 -10.96 3.62
C ASN A 84 -14.14 -11.32 2.19
#